data_68618865706fa13451a5f9b1803c4287
#
_entry.id   68618865706fa13451a5f9b1803c4287
#
_cell.length_a   1.000
_cell.length_b   1.000
_cell.length_c   1.000
_cell.angle_alpha   90.00
_cell.angle_beta   90.00
_cell.angle_gamma   90.00
#
_symmetry.space_group_name_H-M   'P 1'
#
loop_
_entity.id
_entity.type
_entity.pdbx_description
1 polymer ?
#
loop_
_entity_poly.entity_id
_entity_poly.type
_entity_poly.pdbx_seq_one_letter_code
_entity_poly.pdbx_strand_id
1 'polypeptide(L)'
;MNKFFSLLLTLLVSAVAFAETPLNYKGEFVGTAGNSDLAPYYMMSNNGGVVTQGKNALLRVGAWKDFDLSKRFSYSFGVDAYAGYSNSKDYLRYNIEQGKVLPMAQKPAAAVLQQLYAEVKFRGVFLSAGMKERKSPLLNSYLGSGDFVQSNNARPIPQVRAGFVDFQNIPFTNGWVQIQGELAFGKYMQDGWLEDHYNYLNGFINTGVWYNYKRCYFRTKPSQPFSVTVGMQMAGQFGGTRKFYVNGELTEVEPYDVKLKDFWDMIIPKSGGNNFGDTQYFNGNTLGSWDFVARYRLKNETELKAYFQWPFEDGSGIGKMNGFDGVWGFEYDSKKPDAIVSGAVFEYLQFTNQSGPTHWAPNDNPDSSMEGEATGGDSYYNNFRYNSYMNLGMSQGTPFIPSIIYNEDGYMRVLDNRLKGFHLGITGKIYAPLRYRMLLSYRKSWGTYSNIRIEPAKNTSFMLEGIYDFKQVKGLSLKGQIAFDKGGLLGDNFGGGLTLSYNGLLNIFGK
;
A
#
# COMPACT_ATOMS: atom_id res chain seq x y z
N MET A 1 -4.95 17.55 17.88
CA MET A 1 -5.10 16.08 17.72
C MET A 1 -6.17 15.52 18.66
N ASN A 2 -6.12 15.79 19.97
CA ASN A 2 -7.07 15.23 20.95
C ASN A 2 -8.57 15.56 20.69
N LYS A 3 -8.91 16.76 20.19
CA LYS A 3 -10.30 17.15 19.95
C LYS A 3 -10.94 16.43 18.75
N PHE A 4 -10.19 16.16 17.70
CA PHE A 4 -10.66 15.40 16.53
C PHE A 4 -10.91 13.94 16.90
N PHE A 5 -9.98 13.32 17.64
CA PHE A 5 -10.12 11.95 18.16
C PHE A 5 -11.30 11.82 19.14
N SER A 6 -11.49 12.79 20.04
CA SER A 6 -12.65 12.81 20.94
C SER A 6 -13.97 12.92 20.18
N LEU A 7 -14.05 13.78 19.16
CA LEU A 7 -15.25 13.93 18.35
C LEU A 7 -15.56 12.64 17.57
N LEU A 8 -14.54 12.02 16.98
CA LEU A 8 -14.68 10.77 16.24
C LEU A 8 -15.11 9.62 17.17
N LEU A 9 -14.53 9.54 18.37
CA LEU A 9 -14.90 8.55 19.40
C LEU A 9 -16.35 8.75 19.88
N THR A 10 -16.77 9.99 20.09
CA THR A 10 -18.15 10.31 20.49
C THR A 10 -19.15 9.98 19.38
N LEU A 11 -18.82 10.26 18.12
CA LEU A 11 -19.64 9.87 16.95
C LEU A 11 -19.72 8.35 16.79
N LEU A 12 -18.62 7.63 17.05
CA LEU A 12 -18.60 6.17 17.04
C LEU A 12 -19.46 5.56 18.16
N VAL A 13 -19.36 6.07 19.39
CA VAL A 13 -20.16 5.60 20.53
C VAL A 13 -21.65 5.86 20.28
N SER A 14 -22.01 7.03 19.73
CA SER A 14 -23.40 7.32 19.36
C SER A 14 -23.89 6.45 18.19
N ALA A 15 -23.05 6.18 17.18
CA ALA A 15 -23.41 5.31 16.05
C ALA A 15 -23.64 3.85 16.48
N VAL A 16 -22.86 3.35 17.44
CA VAL A 16 -23.05 2.01 18.04
C VAL A 16 -24.37 1.94 18.80
N ALA A 17 -24.76 3.01 19.51
CA ALA A 17 -25.99 3.06 20.27
C ALA A 17 -27.28 3.03 19.42
N PHE A 18 -27.20 3.35 18.12
CA PHE A 18 -28.34 3.36 17.19
C PHE A 18 -28.30 2.24 16.14
N ALA A 19 -27.39 1.26 16.26
CA ALA A 19 -27.23 0.21 15.28
C ALA A 19 -28.30 -0.89 15.44
N GLU A 20 -29.41 -0.79 14.72
CA GLU A 20 -30.39 -1.88 14.55
C GLU A 20 -29.86 -3.09 13.72
N THR A 21 -28.66 -2.99 13.17
CA THR A 21 -28.06 -3.98 12.27
C THR A 21 -26.92 -4.73 12.97
N PRO A 22 -26.70 -6.02 12.64
CA PRO A 22 -25.66 -6.82 13.27
C PRO A 22 -24.27 -6.20 13.05
N LEU A 23 -23.47 -6.21 14.10
CA LEU A 23 -22.08 -5.76 14.13
C LEU A 23 -21.16 -6.97 13.87
N ASN A 24 -20.31 -6.89 12.86
CA ASN A 24 -19.24 -7.86 12.68
C ASN A 24 -18.18 -7.65 13.76
N TYR A 25 -17.62 -8.73 14.28
CA TYR A 25 -16.48 -8.69 15.17
C TYR A 25 -15.46 -9.77 14.85
N LYS A 26 -14.22 -9.52 15.24
CA LYS A 26 -13.09 -10.42 15.06
C LYS A 26 -12.19 -10.38 16.28
N GLY A 27 -11.74 -11.56 16.71
CA GLY A 27 -10.63 -11.74 17.65
C GLY A 27 -9.58 -12.66 17.04
N GLU A 28 -8.31 -12.28 17.09
CA GLU A 28 -7.20 -13.09 16.55
C GLU A 28 -6.05 -13.13 17.52
N PHE A 29 -5.49 -14.32 17.73
CA PHE A 29 -4.18 -14.51 18.32
C PHE A 29 -3.19 -14.88 17.21
N VAL A 30 -2.15 -14.07 17.03
CA VAL A 30 -1.14 -14.23 15.99
C VAL A 30 0.20 -14.51 16.64
N GLY A 31 0.73 -15.72 16.43
CA GLY A 31 2.08 -16.11 16.83
C GLY A 31 2.96 -16.32 15.60
N THR A 32 4.15 -15.71 15.56
CA THR A 32 5.14 -15.95 14.50
C THR A 32 6.52 -16.19 15.10
N ALA A 33 7.32 -17.00 14.41
CA ALA A 33 8.72 -17.24 14.74
C ALA A 33 9.54 -17.36 13.45
N GLY A 34 10.73 -16.75 13.44
CA GLY A 34 11.65 -16.78 12.34
C GLY A 34 13.10 -16.72 12.81
N ASN A 35 14.03 -16.95 11.90
CA ASN A 35 15.47 -16.95 12.14
C ASN A 35 16.12 -15.57 11.94
N SER A 36 15.35 -14.55 11.51
CA SER A 36 15.80 -13.20 11.27
C SER A 36 15.00 -12.20 12.11
N ASP A 37 15.47 -10.96 12.22
CA ASP A 37 14.78 -9.88 12.95
C ASP A 37 13.46 -9.48 12.26
N LEU A 38 13.42 -9.48 10.94
CA LEU A 38 12.21 -9.28 10.17
C LEU A 38 11.57 -10.61 9.79
N ALA A 39 10.26 -10.62 9.65
CA ALA A 39 9.54 -11.76 9.11
C ALA A 39 9.87 -11.99 7.62
N PRO A 40 9.72 -13.20 7.09
CA PRO A 40 9.83 -13.44 5.67
C PRO A 40 8.87 -12.55 4.86
N TYR A 41 9.28 -12.19 3.66
CA TYR A 41 8.62 -11.25 2.76
C TYR A 41 7.09 -11.41 2.69
N TYR A 42 6.61 -12.62 2.41
CA TYR A 42 5.17 -12.85 2.26
C TYR A 42 4.38 -12.85 3.58
N MET A 43 5.02 -13.01 4.73
CA MET A 43 4.38 -12.83 6.02
C MET A 43 4.16 -11.34 6.34
N MET A 44 5.03 -10.46 5.80
CA MET A 44 4.94 -9.00 5.94
C MET A 44 4.05 -8.36 4.87
N SER A 45 4.10 -8.88 3.63
CA SER A 45 3.52 -8.24 2.45
C SER A 45 2.00 -8.21 2.47
N ASN A 46 1.43 -7.07 2.06
CA ASN A 46 -0.02 -6.84 1.92
C ASN A 46 -0.82 -7.20 3.20
N ASN A 47 -0.22 -7.02 4.36
CA ASN A 47 -0.75 -7.37 5.68
C ASN A 47 -0.97 -6.12 6.58
N GLY A 48 -1.13 -4.94 5.99
CA GLY A 48 -1.39 -3.69 6.73
C GLY A 48 -0.28 -3.28 7.71
N GLY A 49 0.94 -3.79 7.55
CA GLY A 49 2.05 -3.54 8.46
C GLY A 49 1.87 -4.10 9.88
N VAL A 50 0.99 -5.10 10.07
CA VAL A 50 0.70 -5.70 11.38
C VAL A 50 1.83 -6.62 11.83
N VAL A 51 2.31 -7.49 10.93
CA VAL A 51 3.46 -8.36 11.17
C VAL A 51 4.63 -7.82 10.37
N THR A 52 5.66 -7.33 11.05
CA THR A 52 6.90 -6.86 10.41
C THR A 52 8.12 -7.59 10.98
N GLN A 53 8.10 -7.93 12.26
CA GLN A 53 9.20 -8.61 12.93
C GLN A 53 9.11 -10.13 12.76
N GLY A 54 10.27 -10.82 12.93
CA GLY A 54 10.35 -12.27 12.78
C GLY A 54 9.66 -13.04 13.90
N LYS A 55 9.62 -12.46 15.14
CA LYS A 55 9.00 -13.07 16.30
C LYS A 55 7.91 -12.16 16.84
N ASN A 56 6.66 -12.63 16.82
CA ASN A 56 5.52 -11.88 17.31
C ASN A 56 4.60 -12.79 18.14
N ALA A 57 3.95 -12.18 19.13
CA ALA A 57 2.81 -12.74 19.86
C ALA A 57 1.80 -11.62 20.07
N LEU A 58 0.79 -11.54 19.19
CA LEU A 58 -0.15 -10.41 19.11
C LEU A 58 -1.58 -10.90 19.36
N LEU A 59 -2.33 -10.11 20.13
CA LEU A 59 -3.79 -10.20 20.22
C LEU A 59 -4.37 -9.05 19.40
N ARG A 60 -5.19 -9.35 18.38
CA ARG A 60 -5.89 -8.38 17.53
C ARG A 60 -7.38 -8.50 17.75
N VAL A 61 -8.05 -7.40 17.94
CA VAL A 61 -9.51 -7.33 18.07
C VAL A 61 -10.06 -6.25 17.16
N GLY A 62 -11.21 -6.54 16.54
CA GLY A 62 -11.87 -5.59 15.65
C GLY A 62 -13.38 -5.74 15.69
N ALA A 63 -14.08 -4.63 15.44
CA ALA A 63 -15.52 -4.61 15.25
C ALA A 63 -15.88 -3.60 14.17
N TRP A 64 -16.81 -3.95 13.29
CA TRP A 64 -17.21 -3.07 12.19
C TRP A 64 -18.62 -3.35 11.70
N LYS A 65 -19.20 -2.33 11.11
CA LYS A 65 -20.44 -2.39 10.37
C LYS A 65 -20.21 -1.96 8.93
N ASP A 66 -20.60 -2.79 7.97
CA ASP A 66 -20.54 -2.46 6.57
C ASP A 66 -21.72 -1.60 6.11
N PHE A 67 -21.60 -0.96 4.94
CA PHE A 67 -22.73 -0.32 4.29
C PHE A 67 -23.82 -1.34 3.94
N ASP A 68 -25.08 -0.95 4.18
CA ASP A 68 -26.21 -1.58 3.51
C ASP A 68 -26.36 -0.95 2.11
N LEU A 69 -25.92 -1.69 1.09
CA LEU A 69 -25.93 -1.21 -0.29
C LEU A 69 -27.35 -1.13 -0.87
N SER A 70 -28.33 -1.80 -0.30
CA SER A 70 -29.73 -1.76 -0.74
C SER A 70 -30.43 -0.45 -0.37
N LYS A 71 -29.98 0.20 0.71
CA LYS A 71 -30.56 1.47 1.20
C LYS A 71 -29.97 2.67 0.45
N ARG A 72 -30.78 3.70 0.21
CA ARG A 72 -30.30 4.98 -0.35
C ARG A 72 -29.30 5.67 0.59
N PHE A 73 -29.62 5.75 1.88
CA PHE A 73 -28.71 6.21 2.93
C PHE A 73 -28.25 5.02 3.76
N SER A 74 -26.96 4.94 4.01
CA SER A 74 -26.37 3.96 4.92
C SER A 74 -25.08 4.51 5.52
N TYR A 75 -24.71 3.98 6.67
CA TYR A 75 -23.45 4.31 7.33
C TYR A 75 -22.65 3.03 7.61
N SER A 76 -21.34 3.20 7.68
CA SER A 76 -20.35 2.18 8.01
C SER A 76 -19.39 2.75 9.05
N PHE A 77 -18.86 1.93 9.91
CA PHE A 77 -17.80 2.31 10.85
C PHE A 77 -17.00 1.08 11.25
N GLY A 78 -15.81 1.30 11.79
CA GLY A 78 -15.02 0.22 12.31
C GLY A 78 -13.89 0.68 13.20
N VAL A 79 -13.53 -0.22 14.11
CA VAL A 79 -12.34 -0.14 14.96
C VAL A 79 -11.60 -1.46 14.89
N ASP A 80 -10.27 -1.40 14.84
CA ASP A 80 -9.38 -2.56 14.86
C ASP A 80 -8.10 -2.16 15.58
N ALA A 81 -7.70 -2.95 16.54
CA ALA A 81 -6.51 -2.70 17.34
C ALA A 81 -5.80 -4.02 17.64
N TYR A 82 -4.49 -3.95 17.84
CA TYR A 82 -3.72 -5.09 18.32
C TYR A 82 -2.72 -4.67 19.38
N ALA A 83 -2.35 -5.62 20.23
CA ALA A 83 -1.33 -5.43 21.23
C ALA A 83 -0.56 -6.74 21.45
N GLY A 84 0.69 -6.63 21.91
CA GLY A 84 1.50 -7.79 22.24
C GLY A 84 2.99 -7.54 22.14
N TYR A 85 3.71 -8.61 21.88
CA TYR A 85 5.16 -8.64 21.77
C TYR A 85 5.61 -8.75 20.32
N SER A 86 6.66 -8.00 19.98
CA SER A 86 7.46 -8.16 18.77
C SER A 86 8.94 -8.00 19.13
N ASN A 87 9.86 -8.72 18.47
CA ASN A 87 11.28 -8.51 18.66
C ASN A 87 11.74 -7.15 18.11
N SER A 88 12.91 -6.70 18.53
CA SER A 88 13.60 -5.52 17.97
C SER A 88 14.39 -5.89 16.71
N LYS A 89 14.74 -4.85 15.94
CA LYS A 89 15.75 -4.88 14.88
C LYS A 89 16.71 -3.71 15.08
N ASP A 90 17.99 -3.94 14.82
CA ASP A 90 19.02 -2.91 14.91
C ASP A 90 19.08 -2.10 13.62
N TYR A 91 19.19 -0.76 13.79
CA TYR A 91 19.45 0.20 12.72
C TYR A 91 20.66 1.02 13.10
N LEU A 92 21.49 1.35 12.11
CA LEU A 92 22.65 2.20 12.32
C LEU A 92 22.23 3.64 12.64
N ARG A 93 22.77 4.20 13.71
CA ARG A 93 22.52 5.57 14.13
C ARG A 93 23.81 6.25 14.60
N TYR A 94 23.98 7.52 14.26
CA TYR A 94 25.13 8.29 14.70
C TYR A 94 25.00 8.63 16.18
N ASN A 95 26.04 8.28 16.97
CA ASN A 95 26.15 8.61 18.37
C ASN A 95 27.08 9.81 18.51
N ILE A 96 26.54 10.95 18.96
CA ILE A 96 27.27 12.22 19.10
C ILE A 96 28.39 12.11 20.12
N GLU A 97 28.15 11.45 21.27
CA GLU A 97 29.14 11.32 22.34
C GLU A 97 30.37 10.53 21.92
N GLN A 98 30.17 9.51 21.08
CA GLN A 98 31.25 8.65 20.62
C GLN A 98 31.78 9.04 19.23
N GLY A 99 31.14 9.98 18.54
CA GLY A 99 31.55 10.45 17.21
C GLY A 99 31.52 9.35 16.12
N LYS A 100 30.67 8.33 16.25
CA LYS A 100 30.61 7.19 15.34
C LYS A 100 29.20 6.65 15.19
N VAL A 101 28.99 5.89 14.11
CA VAL A 101 27.74 5.18 13.83
C VAL A 101 27.71 3.87 14.61
N LEU A 102 26.62 3.61 15.32
CA LEU A 102 26.42 2.41 16.16
C LEU A 102 25.05 1.80 15.88
N PRO A 103 24.93 0.46 16.05
CA PRO A 103 23.63 -0.21 16.04
C PRO A 103 22.76 0.30 17.20
N MET A 104 21.50 0.59 16.90
CA MET A 104 20.47 0.96 17.89
C MET A 104 19.22 0.13 17.67
N ALA A 105 18.84 -0.61 18.70
CA ALA A 105 17.66 -1.48 18.64
C ALA A 105 16.37 -0.66 18.58
N GLN A 106 15.56 -0.90 17.55
CA GLN A 106 14.22 -0.34 17.41
C GLN A 106 13.17 -1.43 17.55
N LYS A 107 12.11 -1.12 18.25
CA LYS A 107 11.04 -2.06 18.56
C LYS A 107 9.68 -1.48 18.16
N PRO A 108 8.81 -2.25 17.48
CA PRO A 108 7.45 -1.81 17.22
C PRO A 108 6.67 -1.48 18.50
N ALA A 109 5.71 -0.57 18.40
CA ALA A 109 4.83 -0.22 19.50
C ALA A 109 4.06 -1.46 20.00
N ALA A 110 4.04 -1.65 21.33
CA ALA A 110 3.39 -2.80 21.96
C ALA A 110 1.86 -2.81 21.82
N ALA A 111 1.24 -1.64 21.56
CA ALA A 111 -0.19 -1.51 21.31
C ALA A 111 -0.43 -0.54 20.16
N VAL A 112 -1.33 -0.89 19.26
CA VAL A 112 -1.57 -0.19 18.00
C VAL A 112 -3.06 -0.12 17.70
N LEU A 113 -3.54 1.10 17.43
CA LEU A 113 -4.83 1.31 16.78
C LEU A 113 -4.62 1.21 15.26
N GLN A 114 -5.05 0.10 14.66
CA GLN A 114 -4.85 -0.21 13.25
C GLN A 114 -5.89 0.47 12.37
N GLN A 115 -7.15 0.46 12.79
CA GLN A 115 -8.24 1.11 12.07
C GLN A 115 -9.15 1.83 13.05
N LEU A 116 -9.59 3.01 12.66
CA LEU A 116 -10.68 3.78 13.30
C LEU A 116 -11.29 4.68 12.25
N TYR A 117 -12.50 4.37 11.80
CA TYR A 117 -13.15 5.11 10.73
C TYR A 117 -14.67 5.20 10.89
N ALA A 118 -15.24 6.21 10.29
CA ALA A 118 -16.67 6.35 10.06
C ALA A 118 -16.94 6.77 8.61
N GLU A 119 -17.99 6.23 8.02
CA GLU A 119 -18.37 6.46 6.63
C GLU A 119 -19.87 6.63 6.51
N VAL A 120 -20.30 7.49 5.60
CA VAL A 120 -21.69 7.64 5.20
C VAL A 120 -21.79 7.51 3.69
N LYS A 121 -22.88 6.93 3.21
CA LYS A 121 -23.21 6.93 1.79
C LYS A 121 -24.62 7.46 1.55
N PHE A 122 -24.78 8.15 0.43
CA PHE A 122 -26.09 8.50 -0.10
C PHE A 122 -26.13 8.12 -1.59
N ARG A 123 -27.06 7.20 -1.94
CA ARG A 123 -27.09 6.58 -3.27
C ARG A 123 -25.75 5.97 -3.64
N GLY A 124 -25.12 6.43 -4.73
CA GLY A 124 -23.85 5.92 -5.24
C GLY A 124 -22.61 6.64 -4.72
N VAL A 125 -22.74 7.67 -3.85
CA VAL A 125 -21.59 8.43 -3.34
C VAL A 125 -21.35 8.15 -1.87
N PHE A 126 -20.10 8.27 -1.43
CA PHE A 126 -19.71 8.11 -0.03
C PHE A 126 -18.78 9.23 0.45
N LEU A 127 -18.77 9.44 1.74
CA LEU A 127 -17.78 10.22 2.49
C LEU A 127 -17.25 9.34 3.62
N SER A 128 -15.94 9.30 3.77
CA SER A 128 -15.22 8.50 4.78
C SER A 128 -14.27 9.40 5.54
N ALA A 129 -14.13 9.20 6.85
CA ALA A 129 -13.13 9.86 7.68
C ALA A 129 -12.48 8.86 8.62
N GLY A 130 -11.15 8.90 8.76
CA GLY A 130 -10.38 8.06 9.66
C GLY A 130 -9.35 7.17 8.97
N MET A 131 -8.85 6.19 9.71
CA MET A 131 -7.89 5.18 9.26
C MET A 131 -8.63 3.89 8.89
N LYS A 132 -8.60 3.51 7.62
CA LYS A 132 -9.18 2.25 7.13
C LYS A 132 -8.21 1.57 6.19
N GLU A 133 -7.98 0.27 6.39
CA GLU A 133 -7.21 -0.55 5.45
C GLU A 133 -7.85 -0.50 4.07
N ARG A 134 -7.04 -0.26 3.04
CA ARG A 134 -7.47 -0.10 1.65
C ARG A 134 -6.73 -1.11 0.78
N LYS A 135 -7.48 -1.77 -0.08
CA LYS A 135 -6.95 -2.71 -1.07
C LYS A 135 -6.93 -2.07 -2.44
N SER A 136 -6.17 -2.66 -3.36
CA SER A 136 -6.23 -2.26 -4.77
C SER A 136 -7.67 -2.28 -5.27
N PRO A 137 -8.06 -1.26 -6.05
CA PRO A 137 -9.40 -1.21 -6.65
C PRO A 137 -9.59 -2.24 -7.77
N LEU A 138 -8.51 -2.65 -8.45
CA LEU A 138 -8.57 -3.45 -9.66
C LEU A 138 -7.84 -4.79 -9.55
N LEU A 139 -6.78 -4.86 -8.74
CA LEU A 139 -5.93 -6.05 -8.64
C LEU A 139 -6.36 -6.96 -7.48
N ASN A 140 -6.03 -8.23 -7.61
CA ASN A 140 -6.29 -9.23 -6.58
C ASN A 140 -5.32 -9.05 -5.40
N SER A 141 -5.77 -8.44 -4.31
CA SER A 141 -4.94 -8.18 -3.13
C SER A 141 -4.60 -9.43 -2.32
N TYR A 142 -5.26 -10.56 -2.58
CA TYR A 142 -5.01 -11.82 -1.88
C TYR A 142 -3.94 -12.66 -2.55
N LEU A 143 -3.90 -12.65 -3.90
CA LEU A 143 -3.00 -13.49 -4.69
C LEU A 143 -1.92 -12.69 -5.44
N GLY A 144 -2.09 -11.39 -5.65
CA GLY A 144 -1.17 -10.55 -6.42
C GLY A 144 -0.01 -10.00 -5.59
N SER A 145 0.98 -9.47 -6.28
CA SER A 145 2.18 -8.86 -5.69
C SER A 145 1.93 -7.50 -5.04
N GLY A 146 0.74 -6.92 -5.25
CA GLY A 146 0.37 -5.59 -4.77
C GLY A 146 0.30 -4.56 -5.89
N ASP A 147 -0.54 -3.55 -5.68
CA ASP A 147 -0.77 -2.42 -6.57
C ASP A 147 0.36 -1.40 -6.47
N PHE A 148 0.76 -0.79 -7.59
CA PHE A 148 1.86 0.17 -7.60
C PHE A 148 1.58 1.41 -6.75
N VAL A 149 0.33 1.86 -6.66
CA VAL A 149 -0.01 3.11 -5.95
C VAL A 149 -0.59 2.84 -4.57
N GLN A 150 -1.61 1.97 -4.47
CA GLN A 150 -2.28 1.67 -3.22
C GLN A 150 -2.48 0.17 -3.03
N SER A 151 -1.66 -0.42 -2.17
CA SER A 151 -1.83 -1.78 -1.67
C SER A 151 -2.19 -1.79 -0.18
N ASN A 152 -2.50 -2.94 0.38
CA ASN A 152 -2.67 -3.11 1.83
C ASN A 152 -1.34 -3.49 2.51
N ASN A 153 -0.21 -2.96 2.04
CA ASN A 153 1.11 -3.32 2.57
C ASN A 153 1.49 -2.53 3.82
N ALA A 154 1.29 -1.20 3.78
CA ALA A 154 1.55 -0.33 4.91
C ALA A 154 0.33 -0.17 5.82
N ARG A 155 0.55 0.27 7.07
CA ARG A 155 -0.53 0.71 7.97
C ARG A 155 -1.31 1.85 7.33
N PRO A 156 -2.65 1.89 7.49
CA PRO A 156 -3.47 2.94 6.88
C PRO A 156 -3.16 4.33 7.45
N ILE A 157 -3.20 5.32 6.56
CA ILE A 157 -3.06 6.74 6.90
C ILE A 157 -4.43 7.30 7.28
N PRO A 158 -4.56 8.13 8.34
CA PRO A 158 -5.79 8.87 8.62
C PRO A 158 -6.09 9.85 7.49
N GLN A 159 -7.31 9.79 6.96
CA GLN A 159 -7.70 10.58 5.79
C GLN A 159 -9.21 10.85 5.76
N VAL A 160 -9.59 11.91 5.07
CA VAL A 160 -10.94 12.15 4.59
C VAL A 160 -10.98 11.75 3.12
N ARG A 161 -11.98 10.94 2.72
CA ARG A 161 -12.12 10.37 1.38
C ARG A 161 -13.57 10.49 0.91
N ALA A 162 -13.75 10.91 -0.33
CA ALA A 162 -15.05 10.99 -0.97
C ALA A 162 -14.99 10.38 -2.37
N GLY A 163 -16.08 9.77 -2.81
CA GLY A 163 -16.12 9.17 -4.15
C GLY A 163 -17.37 8.32 -4.38
N PHE A 164 -17.30 7.49 -5.40
CA PHE A 164 -18.36 6.54 -5.71
C PHE A 164 -18.14 5.22 -4.96
N VAL A 165 -19.20 4.69 -4.37
CA VAL A 165 -19.18 3.40 -3.64
C VAL A 165 -18.80 2.26 -4.59
N ASP A 166 -19.30 2.29 -5.83
CA ASP A 166 -19.00 1.37 -6.93
C ASP A 166 -19.13 2.11 -8.26
N PHE A 167 -18.86 1.44 -9.37
CA PHE A 167 -19.06 1.99 -10.70
C PHE A 167 -20.50 2.47 -10.93
N GLN A 168 -20.64 3.71 -11.38
CA GLN A 168 -21.91 4.35 -11.69
C GLN A 168 -22.13 4.40 -13.20
N ASN A 169 -23.35 4.17 -13.66
CA ASN A 169 -23.70 4.33 -15.07
C ASN A 169 -23.57 5.79 -15.49
N ILE A 170 -22.85 6.05 -16.57
CA ILE A 170 -22.83 7.39 -17.18
C ILE A 170 -24.18 7.62 -17.87
N PRO A 171 -24.86 8.76 -17.62
CA PRO A 171 -26.09 9.10 -18.31
C PRO A 171 -25.93 9.03 -19.84
N PHE A 172 -27.00 8.68 -20.53
CA PHE A 172 -27.10 8.57 -22.02
C PHE A 172 -26.29 7.43 -22.65
N THR A 173 -25.56 6.61 -21.89
CA THR A 173 -24.82 5.45 -22.42
C THR A 173 -25.60 4.13 -22.33
N ASN A 174 -26.82 4.14 -21.83
CA ASN A 174 -27.63 2.93 -21.57
C ASN A 174 -26.89 1.88 -20.72
N GLY A 175 -26.00 2.35 -19.83
CA GLY A 175 -25.19 1.50 -18.96
C GLY A 175 -24.02 0.79 -19.66
N TRP A 176 -23.72 1.15 -20.93
CA TRP A 176 -22.56 0.61 -21.64
C TRP A 176 -21.24 1.16 -21.12
N VAL A 177 -21.24 2.37 -20.58
CA VAL A 177 -20.06 2.96 -19.94
C VAL A 177 -20.39 3.33 -18.51
N GLN A 178 -19.52 2.92 -17.61
CA GLN A 178 -19.60 3.21 -16.19
C GLN A 178 -18.36 3.96 -15.75
N ILE A 179 -18.50 4.81 -14.71
CA ILE A 179 -17.41 5.58 -14.10
C ILE A 179 -17.31 5.24 -12.62
N GLN A 180 -16.09 5.14 -12.12
CA GLN A 180 -15.78 5.15 -10.70
C GLN A 180 -14.65 6.15 -10.45
N GLY A 181 -14.74 6.89 -9.34
CA GLY A 181 -13.68 7.80 -8.92
C GLY A 181 -13.74 8.08 -7.45
N GLU A 182 -12.62 8.49 -6.90
CA GLU A 182 -12.52 8.96 -5.52
C GLU A 182 -11.36 9.94 -5.35
N LEU A 183 -11.45 10.75 -4.30
CA LEU A 183 -10.46 11.71 -3.87
C LEU A 183 -10.26 11.59 -2.37
N ALA A 184 -9.03 11.63 -1.90
CA ALA A 184 -8.69 11.59 -0.50
C ALA A 184 -7.60 12.60 -0.15
N PHE A 185 -7.70 13.15 1.07
CA PHE A 185 -6.64 13.89 1.73
C PHE A 185 -6.41 13.33 3.12
N GLY A 186 -5.14 13.17 3.48
CA GLY A 186 -4.73 12.62 4.76
C GLY A 186 -3.44 13.25 5.27
N LYS A 187 -2.99 12.76 6.41
CA LYS A 187 -1.71 13.18 6.99
C LYS A 187 -0.97 11.98 7.53
N TYR A 188 0.31 11.87 7.20
CA TYR A 188 1.16 10.82 7.74
C TYR A 188 1.27 10.93 9.25
N MET A 189 1.35 9.78 9.92
CA MET A 189 1.57 9.67 11.37
C MET A 189 2.87 8.91 11.67
N GLN A 190 3.86 9.04 10.81
CA GLN A 190 5.12 8.30 10.89
C GLN A 190 6.29 9.11 11.46
N ASP A 191 6.07 10.36 11.89
CA ASP A 191 7.16 11.25 12.30
C ASP A 191 8.05 10.61 13.37
N GLY A 192 7.46 10.06 14.43
CA GLY A 192 8.21 9.34 15.47
C GLY A 192 8.97 8.11 14.95
N TRP A 193 8.37 7.35 14.00
CA TRP A 193 9.06 6.23 13.38
C TRP A 193 10.29 6.68 12.58
N LEU A 194 10.19 7.78 11.83
CA LEU A 194 11.31 8.37 11.08
C LEU A 194 12.40 8.83 12.04
N GLU A 195 12.04 9.55 13.11
CA GLU A 195 12.97 10.04 14.12
C GLU A 195 13.69 8.90 14.85
N ASP A 196 13.00 7.80 15.12
CA ASP A 196 13.57 6.62 15.80
C ASP A 196 14.49 5.80 14.91
N HIS A 197 14.23 5.70 13.59
CA HIS A 197 14.94 4.81 12.68
C HIS A 197 16.00 5.51 11.82
N TYR A 198 15.98 6.84 11.74
CA TYR A 198 16.94 7.61 10.95
C TYR A 198 18.35 7.58 11.57
N ASN A 199 19.38 7.55 10.73
CA ASN A 199 20.77 7.41 11.18
C ASN A 199 21.43 8.71 11.67
N TYR A 200 20.94 9.88 11.35
CA TYR A 200 21.45 11.21 11.72
C TYR A 200 22.91 11.49 11.30
N LEU A 201 23.51 10.67 10.43
CA LEU A 201 24.89 10.85 10.01
C LEU A 201 25.02 12.00 9.01
N ASN A 202 24.31 11.91 7.88
CA ASN A 202 24.30 12.92 6.82
C ASN A 202 23.05 12.73 5.94
N GLY A 203 22.17 13.71 5.94
CA GLY A 203 20.94 13.69 5.14
C GLY A 203 19.77 14.31 5.89
N PHE A 204 18.55 13.90 5.56
CA PHE A 204 17.36 14.54 6.09
C PHE A 204 16.23 13.57 6.40
N ILE A 205 15.30 14.04 7.24
CA ILE A 205 13.92 13.49 7.35
C ILE A 205 12.93 14.61 7.08
N ASN A 206 11.76 14.25 6.54
CA ASN A 206 10.63 15.16 6.37
C ASN A 206 9.47 14.72 7.26
N THR A 207 9.03 15.59 8.16
CA THR A 207 7.98 15.35 9.16
C THR A 207 6.73 16.19 8.89
N GLY A 208 5.57 15.76 9.36
CA GLY A 208 4.32 16.50 9.21
C GLY A 208 3.76 16.52 7.78
N VAL A 209 4.15 15.55 6.95
CA VAL A 209 3.78 15.44 5.53
C VAL A 209 2.30 15.15 5.36
N TRP A 210 1.68 15.79 4.37
CA TRP A 210 0.32 15.54 3.92
C TRP A 210 0.29 14.51 2.80
N TYR A 211 -0.85 13.82 2.69
CA TYR A 211 -1.13 12.78 1.71
C TYR A 211 -2.33 13.14 0.85
N ASN A 212 -2.25 12.90 -0.45
CA ASN A 212 -3.36 12.95 -1.38
C ASN A 212 -3.47 11.61 -2.13
N TYR A 213 -4.68 11.18 -2.42
CA TYR A 213 -4.94 10.07 -3.33
C TYR A 213 -6.16 10.40 -4.18
N LYS A 214 -6.10 10.04 -5.45
CA LYS A 214 -7.21 10.20 -6.39
C LYS A 214 -7.18 9.11 -7.44
N ARG A 215 -8.35 8.77 -7.96
CA ARG A 215 -8.47 7.85 -9.10
C ARG A 215 -9.72 8.14 -9.90
N CYS A 216 -9.67 7.78 -11.19
CA CYS A 216 -10.82 7.79 -12.07
C CYS A 216 -10.70 6.62 -13.07
N TYR A 217 -11.72 5.77 -13.09
CA TYR A 217 -11.81 4.60 -13.95
C TYR A 217 -13.09 4.63 -14.76
N PHE A 218 -12.99 4.20 -16.02
CA PHE A 218 -14.11 3.92 -16.89
C PHE A 218 -14.17 2.44 -17.18
N ARG A 219 -15.36 1.87 -17.16
CA ARG A 219 -15.58 0.45 -17.42
C ARG A 219 -16.70 0.27 -18.43
N THR A 220 -16.51 -0.66 -19.37
CA THR A 220 -17.60 -1.12 -20.23
C THR A 220 -18.55 -2.02 -19.44
N LYS A 221 -19.76 -2.24 -19.97
CA LYS A 221 -20.85 -2.97 -19.30
C LYS A 221 -20.38 -4.35 -18.78
N PRO A 222 -20.34 -4.60 -17.46
CA PRO A 222 -19.77 -5.81 -16.87
C PRO A 222 -20.66 -7.06 -17.06
N SER A 223 -21.92 -6.89 -17.49
CA SER A 223 -22.80 -8.01 -17.81
C SER A 223 -22.46 -8.70 -19.14
N GLN A 224 -21.65 -8.07 -19.98
CA GLN A 224 -21.16 -8.67 -21.21
C GLN A 224 -20.07 -9.72 -20.87
N PRO A 225 -19.91 -10.75 -21.71
CA PRO A 225 -18.82 -11.72 -21.54
C PRO A 225 -17.45 -11.08 -21.52
N PHE A 226 -17.23 -10.05 -22.36
CA PHE A 226 -15.99 -9.26 -22.41
C PHE A 226 -16.24 -7.86 -21.86
N SER A 227 -15.38 -7.39 -20.97
CA SER A 227 -15.41 -6.03 -20.45
C SER A 227 -14.00 -5.49 -20.25
N VAL A 228 -13.85 -4.18 -20.44
CA VAL A 228 -12.60 -3.45 -20.29
C VAL A 228 -12.78 -2.38 -19.24
N THR A 229 -11.77 -2.22 -18.36
CA THR A 229 -11.65 -1.09 -17.45
C THR A 229 -10.36 -0.35 -17.78
N VAL A 230 -10.43 0.96 -17.93
CA VAL A 230 -9.27 1.82 -18.14
C VAL A 230 -9.37 3.05 -17.25
N GLY A 231 -8.25 3.57 -16.84
CA GLY A 231 -8.19 4.78 -16.04
C GLY A 231 -6.85 5.01 -15.40
N MET A 232 -6.87 5.81 -14.36
CA MET A 232 -5.66 6.27 -13.68
C MET A 232 -5.90 6.39 -12.19
N GLN A 233 -4.87 6.10 -11.43
CA GLN A 233 -4.76 6.46 -10.02
C GLN A 233 -3.47 7.23 -9.76
N MET A 234 -3.52 8.12 -8.78
CA MET A 234 -2.38 8.93 -8.35
C MET A 234 -2.39 9.08 -6.84
N ALA A 235 -1.20 9.07 -6.25
CA ALA A 235 -0.98 9.51 -4.89
C ALA A 235 0.06 10.64 -4.86
N GLY A 236 0.01 11.45 -3.81
CA GLY A 236 0.95 12.55 -3.65
C GLY A 236 1.30 12.82 -2.20
N GLN A 237 2.50 13.36 -2.00
CA GLN A 237 3.02 13.85 -0.73
C GLN A 237 3.27 15.35 -0.87
N PHE A 238 2.82 16.16 0.10
CA PHE A 238 3.01 17.61 0.05
C PHE A 238 3.10 18.22 1.45
N GLY A 239 3.63 19.43 1.54
CA GLY A 239 3.87 20.12 2.81
C GLY A 239 4.92 19.44 3.69
N GLY A 240 4.83 19.66 5.00
CA GLY A 240 5.77 19.09 5.97
C GLY A 240 6.95 20.00 6.27
N THR A 241 7.92 19.47 7.01
CA THR A 241 9.14 20.17 7.38
C THR A 241 10.34 19.25 7.18
N ARG A 242 11.24 19.63 6.29
CA ARG A 242 12.48 18.90 6.03
C ARG A 242 13.54 19.38 7.03
N LYS A 243 14.14 18.43 7.74
CA LYS A 243 15.17 18.67 8.77
C LYS A 243 16.45 17.96 8.35
N PHE A 244 17.52 18.71 8.13
CA PHE A 244 18.82 18.18 7.75
C PHE A 244 19.71 17.96 8.97
N TYR A 245 20.45 16.86 8.92
CA TYR A 245 21.36 16.50 10.00
C TYR A 245 22.74 16.16 9.43
N VAL A 246 23.78 16.58 10.14
CA VAL A 246 25.18 16.21 9.88
C VAL A 246 25.80 15.84 11.23
N ASN A 247 26.30 14.61 11.34
CA ASN A 247 26.93 14.09 12.56
C ASN A 247 26.08 14.31 13.83
N GLY A 248 24.78 14.06 13.72
CA GLY A 248 23.82 14.18 14.81
C GLY A 248 23.28 15.60 15.05
N GLU A 249 23.90 16.61 14.50
CA GLU A 249 23.48 18.01 14.67
C GLU A 249 22.46 18.40 13.59
N LEU A 250 21.41 19.11 14.02
CA LEU A 250 20.43 19.73 13.13
C LEU A 250 21.07 20.96 12.46
N THR A 251 21.32 20.88 11.16
CA THR A 251 22.03 21.94 10.40
C THR A 251 21.09 22.86 9.65
N GLU A 252 19.93 22.36 9.20
CA GLU A 252 18.99 23.17 8.43
C GLU A 252 17.56 22.68 8.64
N VAL A 253 16.59 23.61 8.61
CA VAL A 253 15.15 23.34 8.71
C VAL A 253 14.43 24.07 7.58
N GLU A 254 13.77 23.32 6.72
CA GLU A 254 12.98 23.86 5.61
C GLU A 254 11.49 23.55 5.81
N PRO A 255 10.70 24.50 6.31
CA PRO A 255 9.25 24.32 6.41
C PRO A 255 8.58 24.51 5.04
N TYR A 256 7.59 23.67 4.74
CA TYR A 256 6.71 23.79 3.58
C TYR A 256 5.28 24.01 4.07
N ASP A 257 4.94 25.28 4.30
CA ASP A 257 3.62 25.66 4.78
C ASP A 257 2.53 25.30 3.78
N VAL A 258 1.53 24.58 4.24
CA VAL A 258 0.41 24.15 3.41
C VAL A 258 -0.69 25.19 3.42
N LYS A 259 -1.05 25.67 2.23
CA LYS A 259 -2.16 26.61 1.97
C LYS A 259 -3.33 25.89 1.32
N LEU A 260 -4.52 26.48 1.36
CA LEU A 260 -5.72 25.91 0.70
C LEU A 260 -5.50 25.70 -0.81
N LYS A 261 -4.69 26.54 -1.45
CA LYS A 261 -4.31 26.39 -2.85
C LYS A 261 -3.62 25.04 -3.12
N ASP A 262 -2.74 24.59 -2.21
CA ASP A 262 -1.97 23.36 -2.39
C ASP A 262 -2.87 22.12 -2.44
N PHE A 263 -3.96 22.10 -1.64
CA PHE A 263 -4.96 21.04 -1.76
C PHE A 263 -5.62 21.01 -3.14
N TRP A 264 -5.88 22.17 -3.73
CA TRP A 264 -6.45 22.27 -5.07
C TRP A 264 -5.45 21.86 -6.15
N ASP A 265 -4.19 22.29 -6.03
CA ASP A 265 -3.10 21.93 -6.94
C ASP A 265 -2.79 20.41 -6.88
N MET A 266 -3.03 19.77 -5.74
CA MET A 266 -2.95 18.31 -5.62
C MET A 266 -4.13 17.58 -6.27
N ILE A 267 -5.31 18.19 -6.45
CA ILE A 267 -6.42 17.59 -7.20
C ILE A 267 -6.14 17.64 -8.69
N ILE A 268 -5.79 18.81 -9.20
CA ILE A 268 -5.43 19.05 -10.60
C ILE A 268 -3.93 19.32 -10.62
N PRO A 269 -3.09 18.33 -10.98
CA PRO A 269 -1.65 18.49 -10.95
C PRO A 269 -1.21 19.73 -11.73
N LYS A 270 -0.53 20.63 -11.06
CA LYS A 270 0.05 21.85 -11.64
C LYS A 270 1.48 21.99 -11.14
N SER A 271 2.30 22.66 -11.97
CA SER A 271 3.64 23.06 -11.60
C SER A 271 3.63 23.80 -10.27
N GLY A 272 4.57 23.47 -9.38
CA GLY A 272 4.77 24.14 -8.09
C GLY A 272 5.41 25.53 -8.22
N GLY A 273 5.75 25.96 -9.42
CA GLY A 273 6.33 27.28 -9.70
C GLY A 273 7.80 27.44 -9.25
N ASN A 274 8.43 26.37 -8.80
CA ASN A 274 9.87 26.32 -8.54
C ASN A 274 10.57 25.55 -9.64
N ASN A 275 11.68 26.09 -10.14
CA ASN A 275 12.42 25.57 -11.29
C ASN A 275 13.40 24.45 -10.91
N PHE A 276 13.06 23.56 -9.97
CA PHE A 276 13.96 22.49 -9.56
C PHE A 276 13.24 21.15 -9.40
N GLY A 277 13.69 20.14 -10.15
CA GLY A 277 13.26 18.76 -10.03
C GLY A 277 11.75 18.57 -10.25
N ASP A 278 11.18 17.56 -9.62
CA ASP A 278 9.76 17.14 -9.78
C ASP A 278 8.75 18.27 -9.47
N THR A 279 9.12 19.29 -8.70
CA THR A 279 8.26 20.45 -8.40
C THR A 279 7.95 21.34 -9.60
N GLN A 280 8.69 21.19 -10.68
CA GLN A 280 8.40 21.82 -11.97
C GLN A 280 7.08 21.32 -12.56
N TYR A 281 6.83 20.02 -12.43
CA TYR A 281 5.68 19.35 -13.02
C TYR A 281 4.50 19.31 -12.07
N PHE A 282 4.77 19.07 -10.78
CA PHE A 282 3.75 18.94 -9.75
C PHE A 282 4.17 19.63 -8.46
N ASN A 283 3.20 20.22 -7.79
CA ASN A 283 3.41 20.66 -6.41
C ASN A 283 3.54 19.43 -5.50
N GLY A 284 4.69 19.26 -4.85
CA GLY A 284 4.99 18.08 -4.01
C GLY A 284 5.59 16.89 -4.78
N ASN A 285 5.48 15.69 -4.21
CA ASN A 285 5.82 14.42 -4.85
C ASN A 285 4.53 13.76 -5.36
N THR A 286 4.50 13.33 -6.61
CA THR A 286 3.34 12.65 -7.19
C THR A 286 3.77 11.42 -7.94
N LEU A 287 3.13 10.30 -7.64
CA LEU A 287 3.29 9.05 -8.37
C LEU A 287 1.91 8.47 -8.72
N GLY A 288 1.86 7.66 -9.75
CA GLY A 288 0.60 7.08 -10.18
C GLY A 288 0.77 5.92 -11.15
N SER A 289 -0.35 5.44 -11.67
CA SER A 289 -0.38 4.46 -12.75
C SER A 289 -1.55 4.71 -13.69
N TRP A 290 -1.31 4.44 -14.97
CA TRP A 290 -2.37 4.13 -15.92
C TRP A 290 -2.71 2.66 -15.78
N ASP A 291 -3.98 2.35 -15.63
CA ASP A 291 -4.46 1.01 -15.36
C ASP A 291 -5.36 0.52 -16.50
N PHE A 292 -5.02 -0.65 -17.03
CA PHE A 292 -5.77 -1.33 -18.09
C PHE A 292 -6.14 -2.73 -17.61
N VAL A 293 -7.43 -3.06 -17.66
CA VAL A 293 -7.93 -4.38 -17.27
C VAL A 293 -8.89 -4.88 -18.31
N ALA A 294 -8.63 -6.05 -18.87
CA ALA A 294 -9.53 -6.80 -19.72
C ALA A 294 -10.05 -8.04 -18.98
N ARG A 295 -11.36 -8.25 -18.97
CA ARG A 295 -12.01 -9.40 -18.35
C ARG A 295 -12.81 -10.16 -19.39
N TYR A 296 -12.73 -11.49 -19.32
CA TYR A 296 -13.52 -12.37 -20.13
C TYR A 296 -14.18 -13.43 -19.25
N ARG A 297 -15.51 -13.51 -19.29
CA ARG A 297 -16.31 -14.50 -18.57
C ARG A 297 -16.70 -15.62 -19.52
N LEU A 298 -16.27 -16.84 -19.17
CA LEU A 298 -16.59 -18.05 -19.88
C LEU A 298 -18.05 -18.48 -19.60
N LYS A 299 -18.59 -19.37 -20.42
CA LYS A 299 -19.96 -19.93 -20.26
C LYS A 299 -20.18 -20.64 -18.92
N ASN A 300 -19.14 -21.17 -18.32
CA ASN A 300 -19.17 -21.83 -17.00
C ASN A 300 -18.93 -20.86 -15.83
N GLU A 301 -19.10 -19.56 -16.04
CA GLU A 301 -18.89 -18.45 -15.11
C GLU A 301 -17.43 -18.22 -14.69
N THR A 302 -16.47 -19.03 -15.12
CA THR A 302 -15.04 -18.78 -14.89
C THR A 302 -14.65 -17.43 -15.48
N GLU A 303 -13.93 -16.62 -14.72
CA GLU A 303 -13.44 -15.32 -15.16
C GLU A 303 -11.93 -15.38 -15.41
N LEU A 304 -11.53 -14.89 -16.57
CA LEU A 304 -10.14 -14.61 -16.93
C LEU A 304 -9.94 -13.09 -16.94
N LYS A 305 -8.87 -12.63 -16.33
CA LYS A 305 -8.54 -11.20 -16.29
C LYS A 305 -7.08 -11.00 -16.69
N ALA A 306 -6.84 -10.17 -17.67
CA ALA A 306 -5.51 -9.66 -18.00
C ALA A 306 -5.43 -8.19 -17.63
N TYR A 307 -4.30 -7.75 -17.08
CA TYR A 307 -4.14 -6.36 -16.66
C TYR A 307 -2.73 -5.85 -16.86
N PHE A 308 -2.64 -4.54 -16.97
CA PHE A 308 -1.39 -3.79 -17.02
C PHE A 308 -1.53 -2.51 -16.21
N GLN A 309 -0.67 -2.34 -15.19
CA GLN A 309 -0.48 -1.08 -14.49
C GLN A 309 0.79 -0.43 -15.01
N TRP A 310 0.69 0.76 -15.59
CA TRP A 310 1.77 1.51 -16.17
C TRP A 310 2.16 2.67 -15.25
N PRO A 311 3.26 2.56 -14.47
CA PRO A 311 3.62 3.55 -13.48
C PRO A 311 4.15 4.85 -14.10
N PHE A 312 4.04 5.92 -13.31
CA PHE A 312 4.68 7.22 -13.55
C PHE A 312 4.94 7.92 -12.21
N GLU A 313 5.91 8.81 -12.15
CA GLU A 313 6.16 9.66 -10.99
C GLU A 313 5.97 11.15 -11.29
N ASP A 314 6.26 11.63 -12.46
CA ASP A 314 6.06 13.03 -12.84
C ASP A 314 5.44 13.19 -14.24
N GLY A 315 5.61 14.37 -14.83
CA GLY A 315 5.12 14.66 -16.18
C GLY A 315 5.80 13.81 -17.24
N SER A 316 7.07 13.43 -17.08
CA SER A 316 7.80 12.58 -18.01
C SER A 316 7.23 11.17 -18.06
N GLY A 317 6.92 10.58 -16.91
CA GLY A 317 6.25 9.30 -16.82
C GLY A 317 4.83 9.30 -17.38
N ILE A 318 4.04 10.36 -17.08
CA ILE A 318 2.71 10.54 -17.67
C ILE A 318 2.77 10.60 -19.20
N GLY A 319 3.80 11.23 -19.77
CA GLY A 319 4.09 11.26 -21.19
C GLY A 319 4.52 9.93 -21.82
N LYS A 320 4.52 8.84 -21.04
CA LYS A 320 4.83 7.47 -21.47
C LYS A 320 6.29 7.25 -21.85
N MET A 321 7.20 7.88 -21.12
CA MET A 321 8.64 7.74 -21.31
C MET A 321 9.24 6.55 -20.54
N ASN A 322 8.46 5.87 -19.72
CA ASN A 322 8.88 4.73 -18.88
C ASN A 322 8.85 3.36 -19.59
N GLY A 323 8.73 3.34 -20.91
CA GLY A 323 8.79 2.14 -21.74
C GLY A 323 7.72 1.11 -21.36
N PHE A 324 8.16 -0.13 -21.09
CA PHE A 324 7.28 -1.23 -20.66
C PHE A 324 7.31 -1.50 -19.16
N ASP A 325 7.79 -0.55 -18.36
CA ASP A 325 7.71 -0.67 -16.91
C ASP A 325 6.27 -0.87 -16.47
N GLY A 326 6.08 -1.68 -15.45
CA GLY A 326 4.77 -1.91 -14.89
C GLY A 326 4.56 -3.31 -14.33
N VAL A 327 3.31 -3.54 -13.94
CA VAL A 327 2.79 -4.83 -13.49
C VAL A 327 1.92 -5.40 -14.59
N TRP A 328 2.39 -6.47 -15.22
CA TRP A 328 1.68 -7.23 -16.24
C TRP A 328 1.11 -8.48 -15.58
N GLY A 329 -0.20 -8.64 -15.56
CA GLY A 329 -0.82 -9.73 -14.83
C GLY A 329 -1.88 -10.48 -15.60
N PHE A 330 -1.99 -11.76 -15.25
CA PHE A 330 -3.07 -12.63 -15.67
C PHE A 330 -3.68 -13.31 -14.44
N GLU A 331 -5.01 -13.28 -14.34
CA GLU A 331 -5.76 -13.86 -13.23
C GLU A 331 -6.81 -14.84 -13.77
N TYR A 332 -6.88 -15.99 -13.12
CA TYR A 332 -7.90 -17.01 -13.28
C TYR A 332 -8.74 -17.04 -12.00
N ASP A 333 -10.07 -16.98 -12.14
CA ASP A 333 -11.03 -17.16 -11.05
C ASP A 333 -12.11 -18.16 -11.51
N SER A 334 -12.12 -19.33 -10.92
CA SER A 334 -13.06 -20.39 -11.27
C SER A 334 -14.51 -20.08 -10.91
N LYS A 335 -14.76 -19.07 -10.04
CA LYS A 335 -16.04 -18.80 -9.38
C LYS A 335 -16.58 -19.99 -8.57
N LYS A 336 -15.74 -21.00 -8.34
CA LYS A 336 -16.05 -22.21 -7.56
C LYS A 336 -15.14 -22.27 -6.33
N PRO A 337 -15.61 -21.79 -5.16
CA PRO A 337 -14.78 -21.69 -3.95
C PRO A 337 -14.31 -23.07 -3.43
N ASP A 338 -14.97 -24.15 -3.84
CA ASP A 338 -14.63 -25.53 -3.46
C ASP A 338 -13.69 -26.23 -4.45
N ALA A 339 -13.25 -25.55 -5.51
CA ALA A 339 -12.31 -26.12 -6.46
C ALA A 339 -10.91 -26.29 -5.84
N ILE A 340 -10.20 -27.34 -6.26
CA ILE A 340 -8.80 -27.57 -5.85
C ILE A 340 -7.94 -26.34 -6.22
N VAL A 341 -8.16 -25.76 -7.39
CA VAL A 341 -7.65 -24.43 -7.77
C VAL A 341 -8.85 -23.53 -8.01
N SER A 342 -9.17 -22.68 -7.04
CA SER A 342 -10.27 -21.72 -7.14
C SER A 342 -9.83 -20.40 -7.74
N GLY A 343 -8.56 -20.01 -7.59
CA GLY A 343 -7.98 -18.81 -8.14
C GLY A 343 -6.48 -18.94 -8.35
N ALA A 344 -5.97 -18.26 -9.38
CA ALA A 344 -4.56 -18.14 -9.65
C ALA A 344 -4.24 -16.75 -10.24
N VAL A 345 -3.08 -16.20 -9.90
CA VAL A 345 -2.54 -14.96 -10.44
C VAL A 345 -1.10 -15.20 -10.85
N PHE A 346 -0.74 -14.79 -12.06
CA PHE A 346 0.63 -14.72 -12.53
C PHE A 346 0.94 -13.27 -12.92
N GLU A 347 2.07 -12.74 -12.45
CA GLU A 347 2.51 -11.38 -12.75
C GLU A 347 3.97 -11.36 -13.19
N TYR A 348 4.25 -10.54 -14.19
CA TYR A 348 5.58 -10.06 -14.52
C TYR A 348 5.68 -8.59 -14.14
N LEU A 349 6.67 -8.25 -13.33
CA LEU A 349 6.92 -6.90 -12.87
C LEU A 349 8.26 -6.41 -13.45
N GLN A 350 8.25 -5.21 -14.00
CA GLN A 350 9.44 -4.53 -14.48
C GLN A 350 9.39 -3.07 -14.06
N PHE A 351 10.47 -2.58 -13.46
CA PHE A 351 10.65 -1.19 -13.01
C PHE A 351 12.09 -0.75 -13.32
N THR A 352 12.58 -1.06 -14.51
CA THR A 352 14.00 -0.86 -14.86
C THR A 352 14.24 0.36 -15.73
N ASN A 353 13.21 0.90 -16.38
CA ASN A 353 13.32 2.05 -17.26
C ASN A 353 13.14 3.39 -16.51
N GLN A 354 12.12 3.51 -15.67
CA GLN A 354 11.85 4.66 -14.79
C GLN A 354 11.97 5.99 -15.55
N SER A 355 11.17 6.15 -16.63
CA SER A 355 11.15 7.28 -17.57
C SER A 355 12.45 7.47 -18.39
N GLY A 356 13.27 6.42 -18.46
CA GLY A 356 14.53 6.41 -19.24
C GLY A 356 15.64 7.20 -18.58
N PRO A 357 16.72 7.46 -19.34
CA PRO A 357 17.85 8.24 -18.85
C PRO A 357 17.47 9.71 -18.63
N THR A 358 18.22 10.41 -17.80
CA THR A 358 18.05 11.85 -17.61
C THR A 358 18.42 12.60 -18.89
N HIS A 359 17.51 13.46 -19.37
CA HIS A 359 17.70 14.39 -20.49
C HIS A 359 17.66 15.82 -19.99
N TRP A 360 18.55 16.65 -20.47
CA TRP A 360 18.63 18.06 -20.15
C TRP A 360 18.08 18.89 -21.31
N ALA A 361 16.87 19.39 -21.17
CA ALA A 361 16.27 20.27 -22.17
C ALA A 361 16.85 21.71 -22.06
N PRO A 362 17.07 22.45 -23.15
CA PRO A 362 16.82 22.05 -24.53
C PRO A 362 17.96 21.24 -25.17
N ASN A 363 19.10 21.02 -24.45
CA ASN A 363 20.32 20.48 -25.06
C ASN A 363 20.15 19.07 -25.62
N ASP A 364 19.42 18.20 -24.89
CA ASP A 364 19.19 16.82 -25.32
C ASP A 364 17.91 16.69 -26.17
N ASN A 365 17.00 17.64 -26.05
CA ASN A 365 15.72 17.65 -26.76
C ASN A 365 15.32 19.08 -27.12
N PRO A 366 15.83 19.62 -28.24
CA PRO A 366 15.55 21.00 -28.66
C PRO A 366 14.07 21.28 -28.97
N ASP A 367 13.29 20.23 -29.22
CA ASP A 367 11.84 20.34 -29.45
C ASP A 367 11.01 20.33 -28.15
N SER A 368 11.66 20.20 -27.00
CA SER A 368 10.99 20.25 -25.70
C SER A 368 10.47 21.66 -25.42
N SER A 369 9.23 21.74 -24.97
CA SER A 369 8.65 22.99 -24.43
C SER A 369 9.16 23.33 -23.01
N MET A 370 10.05 22.51 -22.47
CA MET A 370 10.56 22.61 -21.10
C MET A 370 12.00 23.17 -21.12
N GLU A 371 12.12 24.49 -21.21
CA GLU A 371 13.41 25.16 -21.21
C GLU A 371 14.12 25.04 -19.85
N GLY A 372 15.39 24.61 -19.89
CA GLY A 372 16.25 24.56 -18.70
C GLY A 372 15.96 23.43 -17.72
N GLU A 373 15.24 22.40 -18.11
CA GLU A 373 14.75 21.33 -17.27
C GLU A 373 15.35 19.96 -17.58
N ALA A 374 15.43 19.11 -16.56
CA ALA A 374 15.79 17.72 -16.71
C ALA A 374 14.52 16.86 -16.76
N THR A 375 14.48 15.87 -17.66
CA THR A 375 13.43 14.87 -17.75
C THR A 375 13.99 13.45 -17.66
N GLY A 376 13.17 12.49 -17.29
CA GLY A 376 13.59 11.09 -17.14
C GLY A 376 14.38 10.84 -15.86
N GLY A 377 14.91 9.63 -15.72
CA GLY A 377 15.70 9.23 -14.57
C GLY A 377 14.91 9.19 -13.26
N ASP A 378 13.58 8.91 -13.32
CA ASP A 378 12.72 8.75 -12.16
C ASP A 378 13.29 7.71 -11.19
N SER A 379 12.92 7.83 -9.93
CA SER A 379 13.33 6.89 -8.89
C SER A 379 12.10 6.43 -8.10
N TYR A 380 11.38 5.45 -8.65
CA TYR A 380 10.08 5.00 -8.08
C TYR A 380 10.14 4.81 -6.58
N TYR A 381 9.19 5.48 -5.88
CA TYR A 381 9.05 5.56 -4.42
C TYR A 381 10.11 6.38 -3.69
N ASN A 382 11.09 6.98 -4.37
CA ASN A 382 12.00 7.96 -3.79
C ASN A 382 11.62 9.37 -4.20
N ASN A 383 11.94 10.33 -3.33
CA ASN A 383 11.85 11.74 -3.67
C ASN A 383 12.90 12.53 -2.88
N PHE A 384 13.51 13.51 -3.53
CA PHE A 384 14.54 14.34 -2.91
C PHE A 384 14.04 15.24 -1.78
N ARG A 385 12.72 15.39 -1.63
CA ARG A 385 12.06 16.24 -0.63
C ARG A 385 11.31 15.44 0.42
N TYR A 386 10.72 14.28 0.05
CA TYR A 386 9.76 13.52 0.87
C TYR A 386 10.26 12.14 1.32
N ASN A 387 11.58 11.94 1.42
CA ASN A 387 12.17 10.63 1.74
C ASN A 387 11.71 9.53 0.76
N SER A 388 10.68 8.77 1.14
CA SER A 388 10.14 7.69 0.31
C SER A 388 8.62 7.58 0.42
N TYR A 389 7.99 6.93 -0.57
CA TYR A 389 6.55 6.65 -0.58
C TYR A 389 6.22 5.46 0.35
N MET A 390 6.42 5.67 1.63
CA MET A 390 6.30 4.69 2.70
C MET A 390 5.45 5.23 3.85
N ASN A 391 4.89 4.33 4.66
CA ASN A 391 4.30 4.68 5.94
C ASN A 391 4.79 3.70 7.00
N LEU A 392 5.44 4.21 8.07
CA LEU A 392 6.02 3.41 9.15
C LEU A 392 6.95 2.30 8.62
N GLY A 393 7.83 2.66 7.68
CA GLY A 393 8.83 1.78 7.10
C GLY A 393 8.35 0.85 5.99
N MET A 394 7.04 0.74 5.74
CA MET A 394 6.45 -0.14 4.73
C MET A 394 5.95 0.66 3.51
N SER A 395 6.16 0.14 2.29
CA SER A 395 5.66 0.77 1.07
C SER A 395 4.14 0.85 1.07
N GLN A 396 3.57 1.97 0.64
CA GLN A 396 2.13 2.12 0.46
C GLN A 396 1.63 1.45 -0.83
N GLY A 397 2.50 1.37 -1.82
CA GLY A 397 2.28 0.61 -3.05
C GLY A 397 2.81 -0.81 -2.95
N THR A 398 3.22 -1.38 -4.09
CA THR A 398 3.64 -2.78 -4.16
C THR A 398 4.84 -3.08 -3.27
N PRO A 399 4.76 -4.09 -2.40
CA PRO A 399 5.90 -4.57 -1.62
C PRO A 399 6.97 -5.25 -2.49
N PHE A 400 6.71 -5.45 -3.79
CA PHE A 400 7.70 -6.01 -4.70
C PHE A 400 8.93 -5.12 -4.81
N ILE A 401 8.77 -3.79 -4.68
CA ILE A 401 9.84 -2.84 -4.39
C ILE A 401 10.13 -2.91 -2.89
N PRO A 402 11.35 -3.28 -2.47
CA PRO A 402 11.69 -3.44 -1.05
C PRO A 402 11.45 -2.18 -0.23
N SER A 403 10.80 -2.34 0.90
CA SER A 403 10.47 -1.27 1.84
C SER A 403 11.70 -0.81 2.63
N ILE A 404 11.70 0.44 3.10
CA ILE A 404 12.83 1.02 3.86
C ILE A 404 13.07 0.34 5.23
N ILE A 405 12.11 -0.42 5.74
CA ILE A 405 12.30 -1.21 6.97
C ILE A 405 13.44 -2.24 6.85
N TYR A 406 13.84 -2.61 5.63
CA TYR A 406 15.00 -3.47 5.37
C TYR A 406 16.34 -2.74 5.47
N ASN A 407 16.35 -1.38 5.43
CA ASN A 407 17.58 -0.59 5.39
C ASN A 407 18.24 -0.55 6.77
N GLU A 408 19.28 -1.36 6.96
CA GLU A 408 20.07 -1.36 8.20
C GLU A 408 20.91 -0.09 8.37
N ASP A 409 21.22 0.59 7.27
CA ASP A 409 21.98 1.85 7.27
C ASP A 409 21.23 3.04 7.88
N GLY A 410 19.93 2.90 8.16
CA GLY A 410 19.08 3.93 8.75
C GLY A 410 18.80 5.12 7.84
N TYR A 411 19.05 5.02 6.52
CA TYR A 411 18.61 6.02 5.55
C TYR A 411 17.18 5.80 5.10
N MET A 412 16.40 6.89 5.01
CA MET A 412 14.96 6.86 4.69
C MET A 412 14.69 6.88 3.18
N ARG A 413 15.39 6.01 2.42
CA ARG A 413 15.27 5.91 0.96
C ARG A 413 15.14 4.45 0.50
N VAL A 414 14.46 4.24 -0.61
CA VAL A 414 14.43 2.95 -1.30
C VAL A 414 15.77 2.72 -1.99
N LEU A 415 16.42 1.58 -1.72
CA LEU A 415 17.73 1.23 -2.27
C LEU A 415 17.64 0.37 -3.54
N ASP A 416 16.49 -0.26 -3.79
CA ASP A 416 16.31 -1.27 -4.82
C ASP A 416 14.96 -1.11 -5.53
N ASN A 417 14.82 -0.07 -6.36
CA ASN A 417 13.60 0.17 -7.14
C ASN A 417 13.78 -0.16 -8.64
N ARG A 418 15.02 -0.23 -9.16
CA ARG A 418 15.29 -0.71 -10.52
C ARG A 418 15.36 -2.22 -10.53
N LEU A 419 14.22 -2.86 -10.63
CA LEU A 419 14.09 -4.31 -10.52
C LEU A 419 13.10 -4.90 -11.53
N LYS A 420 13.21 -6.21 -11.76
CA LYS A 420 12.21 -7.01 -12.47
C LYS A 420 12.08 -8.40 -11.89
N GLY A 421 10.97 -9.05 -12.16
CA GLY A 421 10.75 -10.42 -11.72
C GLY A 421 9.36 -10.94 -12.00
N PHE A 422 9.05 -12.06 -11.37
CA PHE A 422 7.79 -12.78 -11.51
C PHE A 422 7.15 -13.02 -10.15
N HIS A 423 5.84 -13.06 -10.16
CA HIS A 423 5.04 -13.44 -9.01
C HIS A 423 3.96 -14.44 -9.43
N LEU A 424 3.72 -15.45 -8.60
CA LEU A 424 2.68 -16.45 -8.75
C LEU A 424 1.93 -16.58 -7.43
N GLY A 425 0.61 -16.45 -7.46
CA GLY A 425 -0.28 -16.75 -6.36
C GLY A 425 -1.32 -17.77 -6.76
N ILE A 426 -1.55 -18.79 -5.94
CA ILE A 426 -2.55 -19.83 -6.17
C ILE A 426 -3.33 -20.05 -4.88
N THR A 427 -4.64 -20.27 -5.00
CA THR A 427 -5.49 -20.64 -3.87
C THR A 427 -6.53 -21.67 -4.29
N GLY A 428 -7.02 -22.40 -3.31
CA GLY A 428 -8.08 -23.37 -3.52
C GLY A 428 -8.45 -24.11 -2.24
N LYS A 429 -9.17 -25.21 -2.42
CA LYS A 429 -9.66 -26.04 -1.32
C LYS A 429 -9.21 -27.48 -1.54
N ILE A 430 -8.38 -27.99 -0.63
CA ILE A 430 -7.87 -29.38 -0.71
C ILE A 430 -9.03 -30.34 -0.40
N TYR A 431 -9.75 -30.06 0.69
CA TYR A 431 -11.01 -30.69 1.08
C TYR A 431 -11.74 -29.75 2.05
N ALA A 432 -13.05 -29.93 2.19
CA ALA A 432 -13.77 -29.18 3.20
C ALA A 432 -13.42 -29.75 4.60
N PRO A 433 -12.83 -28.97 5.53
CA PRO A 433 -12.78 -27.52 5.64
C PRO A 433 -11.39 -26.86 5.39
N LEU A 434 -10.47 -27.50 4.66
CA LEU A 434 -9.09 -27.01 4.51
C LEU A 434 -8.89 -26.24 3.20
N ARG A 435 -8.65 -24.95 3.30
CA ARG A 435 -8.24 -24.05 2.22
C ARG A 435 -6.73 -23.83 2.25
N TYR A 436 -6.14 -23.51 1.09
CA TYR A 436 -4.72 -23.19 1.00
C TYR A 436 -4.48 -21.94 0.17
N ARG A 437 -3.32 -21.31 0.39
CA ARG A 437 -2.75 -20.28 -0.45
C ARG A 437 -1.25 -20.51 -0.59
N MET A 438 -0.76 -20.42 -1.81
CA MET A 438 0.66 -20.51 -2.14
C MET A 438 1.07 -19.24 -2.88
N LEU A 439 2.18 -18.62 -2.46
CA LEU A 439 2.77 -17.46 -3.11
C LEU A 439 4.24 -17.75 -3.41
N LEU A 440 4.70 -17.37 -4.60
CA LEU A 440 6.07 -17.53 -5.05
C LEU A 440 6.48 -16.27 -5.83
N SER A 441 7.68 -15.76 -5.61
CA SER A 441 8.26 -14.72 -6.45
C SER A 441 9.75 -14.90 -6.63
N TYR A 442 10.22 -14.44 -7.78
CA TYR A 442 11.63 -14.24 -8.07
C TYR A 442 11.82 -12.80 -8.54
N ARG A 443 12.84 -12.12 -8.02
CA ARG A 443 13.19 -10.77 -8.40
C ARG A 443 14.69 -10.59 -8.55
N LYS A 444 15.06 -9.65 -9.43
CA LYS A 444 16.43 -9.23 -9.67
C LYS A 444 16.47 -7.71 -9.68
N SER A 445 17.33 -7.11 -8.84
CA SER A 445 17.49 -5.67 -8.70
C SER A 445 18.88 -5.21 -9.12
N TRP A 446 18.92 -4.02 -9.71
CA TRP A 446 20.13 -3.27 -10.08
C TRP A 446 20.36 -2.04 -9.20
N GLY A 447 19.66 -1.94 -8.06
CA GLY A 447 19.70 -0.77 -7.16
C GLY A 447 18.77 0.35 -7.62
N THR A 448 19.27 1.57 -7.65
CA THR A 448 18.60 2.78 -8.18
C THR A 448 19.48 3.41 -9.28
N TYR A 449 19.03 4.50 -9.90
CA TYR A 449 19.88 5.26 -10.84
C TYR A 449 21.06 5.91 -10.13
N SER A 450 20.88 6.41 -8.91
CA SER A 450 21.91 7.10 -8.12
C SER A 450 22.77 6.15 -7.28
N ASN A 451 22.32 4.93 -7.02
CA ASN A 451 23.01 3.92 -6.23
C ASN A 451 22.92 2.57 -6.93
N ILE A 452 23.77 2.42 -7.96
CA ILE A 452 23.80 1.25 -8.84
C ILE A 452 24.54 0.10 -8.14
N ARG A 453 23.94 -1.09 -8.14
CA ARG A 453 24.63 -2.31 -7.71
C ARG A 453 25.61 -2.76 -8.81
N ILE A 454 26.86 -3.03 -8.43
CA ILE A 454 27.88 -3.57 -9.33
C ILE A 454 27.41 -4.93 -9.87
N GLU A 455 26.94 -5.79 -8.98
CA GLU A 455 26.29 -7.04 -9.34
C GLU A 455 24.81 -7.01 -8.93
N PRO A 456 23.91 -7.40 -9.83
CA PRO A 456 22.47 -7.41 -9.51
C PRO A 456 22.15 -8.37 -8.38
N ALA A 457 21.46 -7.88 -7.36
CA ALA A 457 20.94 -8.72 -6.29
C ALA A 457 19.72 -9.53 -6.77
N LYS A 458 19.66 -10.79 -6.38
CA LYS A 458 18.57 -11.71 -6.70
C LYS A 458 17.88 -12.14 -5.41
N ASN A 459 16.58 -12.46 -5.51
CA ASN A 459 15.83 -13.01 -4.38
C ASN A 459 14.69 -13.90 -4.84
N THR A 460 14.54 -15.03 -4.17
CA THR A 460 13.36 -15.89 -4.27
C THR A 460 12.61 -15.84 -2.96
N SER A 461 11.31 -15.63 -3.00
CA SER A 461 10.42 -15.65 -1.84
C SER A 461 9.31 -16.67 -2.06
N PHE A 462 8.97 -17.43 -1.02
CA PHE A 462 7.92 -18.44 -1.06
C PHE A 462 7.11 -18.40 0.23
N MET A 463 5.80 -18.67 0.13
CA MET A 463 4.92 -18.94 1.26
C MET A 463 3.89 -20.01 0.92
N LEU A 464 3.66 -20.90 1.87
CA LEU A 464 2.51 -21.80 1.89
C LEU A 464 1.69 -21.53 3.15
N GLU A 465 0.40 -21.31 2.97
CA GLU A 465 -0.58 -21.06 4.02
C GLU A 465 -1.70 -22.09 3.94
N GLY A 466 -2.11 -22.65 5.08
CA GLY A 466 -3.29 -23.49 5.22
C GLY A 466 -4.26 -22.87 6.22
N ILE A 467 -5.56 -22.86 5.91
CA ILE A 467 -6.62 -22.35 6.78
C ILE A 467 -7.64 -23.47 6.99
N TYR A 468 -7.78 -23.86 8.26
CA TYR A 468 -8.77 -24.86 8.68
C TYR A 468 -9.94 -24.19 9.40
N ASP A 469 -11.14 -24.34 8.83
CA ASP A 469 -12.38 -23.80 9.40
C ASP A 469 -13.06 -24.87 10.28
N PHE A 470 -13.18 -24.63 11.58
CA PHE A 470 -13.76 -25.61 12.53
C PHE A 470 -15.27 -25.72 12.33
N LYS A 471 -15.75 -26.90 11.93
CA LYS A 471 -17.19 -27.15 11.72
C LYS A 471 -18.01 -27.07 13.00
N GLN A 472 -17.40 -27.46 14.13
CA GLN A 472 -18.05 -27.52 15.47
C GLN A 472 -18.28 -26.15 16.08
N VAL A 473 -17.41 -25.17 15.75
CA VAL A 473 -17.49 -23.81 16.27
C VAL A 473 -17.53 -22.83 15.11
N LYS A 474 -18.73 -22.41 14.75
CA LYS A 474 -18.93 -21.46 13.66
C LYS A 474 -18.14 -20.17 13.90
N GLY A 475 -17.35 -19.77 12.91
CA GLY A 475 -16.52 -18.58 12.96
C GLY A 475 -15.10 -18.82 13.51
N LEU A 476 -14.80 -19.99 14.08
CA LEU A 476 -13.45 -20.34 14.53
C LEU A 476 -12.64 -20.89 13.35
N SER A 477 -11.43 -20.39 13.17
CA SER A 477 -10.48 -20.93 12.18
C SER A 477 -9.04 -20.91 12.72
N LEU A 478 -8.25 -21.85 12.25
CA LEU A 478 -6.81 -21.92 12.51
C LEU A 478 -6.06 -21.78 11.18
N LYS A 479 -5.19 -20.76 11.11
CA LYS A 479 -4.31 -20.53 9.98
C LYS A 479 -2.88 -20.90 10.37
N GLY A 480 -2.24 -21.76 9.58
CA GLY A 480 -0.82 -22.06 9.65
C GLY A 480 -0.12 -21.55 8.40
N GLN A 481 1.09 -20.99 8.54
CA GLN A 481 1.88 -20.52 7.41
C GLN A 481 3.37 -20.80 7.62
N ILE A 482 4.07 -21.12 6.54
CA ILE A 482 5.52 -21.22 6.45
C ILE A 482 5.98 -20.36 5.28
N ALA A 483 7.09 -19.65 5.43
CA ALA A 483 7.64 -18.79 4.40
C ALA A 483 9.16 -18.75 4.46
N PHE A 484 9.78 -18.51 3.29
CA PHE A 484 11.21 -18.26 3.23
C PHE A 484 11.57 -17.23 2.16
N ASP A 485 12.69 -16.58 2.36
CA ASP A 485 13.41 -15.75 1.39
C ASP A 485 14.80 -16.33 1.20
N LYS A 486 15.32 -16.28 -0.03
CA LYS A 486 16.67 -16.71 -0.38
C LYS A 486 17.29 -15.74 -1.36
N GLY A 487 18.37 -15.08 -0.96
CA GLY A 487 19.14 -14.21 -1.85
C GLY A 487 19.65 -12.92 -1.23
N GLY A 488 20.39 -12.14 -2.00
CA GLY A 488 21.09 -10.93 -1.55
C GLY A 488 20.27 -9.65 -1.52
N LEU A 489 18.93 -9.71 -1.77
CA LEU A 489 18.08 -8.51 -1.75
C LEU A 489 17.32 -8.36 -0.42
N LEU A 490 16.78 -9.45 0.12
CA LEU A 490 16.05 -9.49 1.39
C LEU A 490 16.73 -10.37 2.44
N GLY A 491 17.89 -10.94 2.09
CA GLY A 491 18.59 -11.90 2.93
C GLY A 491 18.04 -13.33 2.83
N ASP A 492 18.67 -14.22 3.59
CA ASP A 492 18.23 -15.61 3.78
C ASP A 492 17.37 -15.66 5.04
N ASN A 493 16.06 -15.79 4.87
CA ASN A 493 15.10 -15.74 5.97
C ASN A 493 14.13 -16.92 5.90
N PHE A 494 13.84 -17.51 7.04
CA PHE A 494 12.84 -18.56 7.19
C PHE A 494 11.98 -18.28 8.40
N GLY A 495 10.67 -18.47 8.26
CA GLY A 495 9.75 -18.29 9.37
C GLY A 495 8.44 -19.02 9.17
N GLY A 496 7.68 -19.10 10.26
CA GLY A 496 6.34 -19.65 10.25
C GLY A 496 5.46 -18.92 11.25
N GLY A 497 4.17 -19.16 11.14
CA GLY A 497 3.19 -18.55 12.02
C GLY A 497 1.92 -19.36 12.17
N LEU A 498 1.27 -19.16 13.32
CA LEU A 498 -0.06 -19.67 13.61
C LEU A 498 -0.97 -18.49 13.96
N THR A 499 -2.18 -18.49 13.41
CA THR A 499 -3.21 -17.51 13.77
C THR A 499 -4.49 -18.26 14.11
N LEU A 500 -4.95 -18.10 15.36
CA LEU A 500 -6.27 -18.54 15.77
C LEU A 500 -7.23 -17.35 15.65
N SER A 501 -8.26 -17.49 14.83
CA SER A 501 -9.23 -16.42 14.57
C SER A 501 -10.63 -16.84 14.95
N TYR A 502 -11.37 -15.94 15.58
CA TYR A 502 -12.80 -16.10 15.81
C TYR A 502 -13.55 -14.89 15.26
N ASN A 503 -14.48 -15.15 14.34
CA ASN A 503 -15.29 -14.13 13.68
C ASN A 503 -16.76 -14.39 13.94
N GLY A 504 -17.54 -13.34 14.16
CA GLY A 504 -18.96 -13.48 14.43
C GLY A 504 -19.77 -12.22 14.13
N LEU A 505 -21.07 -12.36 14.40
CA LEU A 505 -22.04 -11.27 14.31
C LEU A 505 -22.66 -11.05 15.70
N LEU A 506 -22.60 -9.82 16.18
CA LEU A 506 -23.26 -9.36 17.40
C LEU A 506 -24.58 -8.67 17.03
N ASN A 507 -25.69 -9.23 17.46
CA ASN A 507 -26.99 -8.56 17.43
C ASN A 507 -27.14 -7.78 18.74
N ILE A 508 -26.78 -6.49 18.74
CA ILE A 508 -26.77 -5.65 19.95
C ILE A 508 -28.20 -5.36 20.44
N PHE A 509 -29.21 -5.46 19.57
CA PHE A 509 -30.62 -5.14 19.86
C PHE A 509 -31.62 -6.20 19.34
N GLY A 510 -31.18 -7.42 19.09
CA GLY A 510 -32.09 -8.51 18.77
C GLY A 510 -32.78 -9.03 20.04
N LYS A 511 -34.13 -8.88 20.12
CA LYS A 511 -34.96 -9.70 20.99
C LYS A 511 -34.92 -11.15 20.51
#